data_38a86833c3f4e5907d4cc6fb1c95fd63
#
_entry.id   38a86833c3f4e5907d4cc6fb1c95fd63
#
_cell.length_a   1.000
_cell.length_b   1.000
_cell.length_c   1.000
_cell.angle_alpha   90.00
_cell.angle_beta   90.00
_cell.angle_gamma   90.00
#
_symmetry.space_group_name_H-M   'P 1'
#
loop_
_entity.id
_entity.type
_entity.pdbx_description
1 polymer ?
#
loop_
_entity_poly.entity_id
_entity_poly.type
_entity_poly.pdbx_seq_one_letter_code
_entity_poly.pdbx_strand_id
1 'polypeptide(L)'
;MSRLIKMIVKCYHSVRLLLCMEGYKRAEYIRKHNLFGSMGENCYFHPWKMPGDPELIFIHDNVKIASDVTFINHDISNALLNTKYKTNKFKYFTASTEIFDNVLIGTGTIILPGKKIGPNCVVGGGNSSLQGCA
;
A
#
# COMPACT_ATOMS: atom_id res chain seq x y z
N MET A 1 -3.89 6.75 -22.33
CA MET A 1 -3.56 5.32 -22.23
C MET A 1 -4.83 4.52 -21.98
N SER A 2 -5.10 3.50 -22.77
CA SER A 2 -6.33 2.69 -22.64
C SER A 2 -6.31 1.88 -21.32
N ARG A 3 -7.49 1.53 -20.79
CA ARG A 3 -7.63 0.69 -19.57
C ARG A 3 -6.90 -0.65 -19.72
N LEU A 4 -6.93 -1.24 -20.91
CA LEU A 4 -6.25 -2.50 -21.21
C LEU A 4 -4.72 -2.37 -21.10
N ILE A 5 -4.14 -1.30 -21.63
CA ILE A 5 -2.68 -1.05 -21.55
C ILE A 5 -2.25 -0.88 -20.09
N LYS A 6 -2.99 -0.13 -19.29
CA LYS A 6 -2.71 0.02 -17.85
C LYS A 6 -2.74 -1.32 -17.11
N MET A 7 -3.70 -2.18 -17.45
CA MET A 7 -3.80 -3.53 -16.87
C MET A 7 -2.61 -4.42 -17.25
N ILE A 8 -2.20 -4.40 -18.51
CA ILE A 8 -1.04 -5.16 -19.01
C ILE A 8 0.25 -4.69 -18.34
N VAL A 9 0.46 -3.37 -18.24
CA VAL A 9 1.63 -2.79 -17.57
C VAL A 9 1.66 -3.17 -16.09
N LYS A 10 0.53 -3.11 -15.40
CA LYS A 10 0.42 -3.52 -13.99
C LYS A 10 0.75 -5.01 -13.83
N CYS A 11 0.24 -5.87 -14.69
CA CYS A 11 0.53 -7.30 -14.70
C CYS A 11 2.03 -7.57 -14.92
N TYR A 12 2.66 -6.91 -15.89
CA TYR A 12 4.09 -7.01 -16.15
C TYR A 12 4.92 -6.65 -14.89
N HIS A 13 4.66 -5.52 -14.26
CA HIS A 13 5.39 -5.12 -13.06
C HIS A 13 5.14 -6.06 -11.87
N SER A 14 3.93 -6.60 -11.73
CA SER A 14 3.62 -7.58 -10.69
C SER A 14 4.43 -8.85 -10.86
N VAL A 15 4.55 -9.37 -12.09
CA VAL A 15 5.38 -10.55 -12.39
C VAL A 15 6.87 -10.27 -12.14
N ARG A 16 7.35 -9.10 -12.54
CA ARG A 16 8.75 -8.70 -12.28
C ARG A 16 9.07 -8.62 -10.80
N LEU A 17 8.16 -8.10 -9.98
CA LEU A 17 8.32 -8.05 -8.53
C LEU A 17 8.29 -9.44 -7.89
N LEU A 18 7.46 -10.37 -8.40
CA LEU A 18 7.44 -11.76 -7.94
C LEU A 18 8.78 -12.47 -8.19
N LEU A 19 9.46 -12.15 -9.28
CA LEU A 19 10.78 -12.71 -9.61
C LEU A 19 11.91 -12.08 -8.80
N CYS A 20 11.68 -10.94 -8.15
CA CYS A 20 12.66 -10.26 -7.33
C CYS A 20 12.59 -10.77 -5.88
N MET A 21 13.51 -11.65 -5.50
CA MET A 21 13.49 -12.37 -4.21
C MET A 21 13.89 -11.51 -3.01
N GLU A 22 14.56 -10.38 -3.23
CA GLU A 22 15.13 -9.57 -2.16
C GLU A 22 14.34 -8.27 -1.95
N GLY A 23 13.98 -7.98 -0.69
CA GLY A 23 13.13 -6.84 -0.34
C GLY A 23 13.74 -5.46 -0.66
N TYR A 24 15.06 -5.29 -0.54
CA TYR A 24 15.72 -4.04 -0.94
C TYR A 24 15.66 -3.82 -2.45
N LYS A 25 15.91 -4.86 -3.22
CA LYS A 25 15.80 -4.80 -4.69
C LYS A 25 14.35 -4.56 -5.15
N ARG A 26 13.38 -5.11 -4.43
CA ARG A 26 11.95 -4.88 -4.70
C ARG A 26 11.59 -3.42 -4.46
N ALA A 27 12.03 -2.84 -3.34
CA ALA A 27 11.81 -1.42 -3.03
C ALA A 27 12.47 -0.51 -4.07
N GLU A 28 13.71 -0.81 -4.47
CA GLU A 28 14.40 -0.05 -5.51
C GLU A 28 13.72 -0.17 -6.88
N TYR A 29 13.22 -1.34 -7.23
CA TYR A 29 12.43 -1.54 -8.45
C TYR A 29 11.15 -0.69 -8.43
N ILE A 30 10.42 -0.67 -7.32
CA ILE A 30 9.21 0.15 -7.13
C ILE A 30 9.56 1.64 -7.29
N ARG A 31 10.66 2.09 -6.67
CA ARG A 31 11.13 3.47 -6.75
C ARG A 31 11.51 3.85 -8.19
N LYS A 32 12.34 3.05 -8.85
CA LYS A 32 12.84 3.31 -10.20
C LYS A 32 11.73 3.41 -11.25
N HIS A 33 10.68 2.61 -11.10
CA HIS A 33 9.56 2.57 -12.04
C HIS A 33 8.35 3.40 -11.61
N ASN A 34 8.47 4.17 -10.51
CA ASN A 34 7.39 5.01 -9.96
C ASN A 34 6.07 4.24 -9.82
N LEU A 35 6.13 3.02 -9.25
CA LEU A 35 4.96 2.14 -9.13
C LEU A 35 4.03 2.57 -8.00
N PHE A 36 4.57 3.23 -6.97
CA PHE A 36 3.81 3.85 -5.87
C PHE A 36 3.68 5.36 -6.09
N GLY A 37 2.85 6.02 -5.30
CA GLY A 37 2.78 7.48 -5.25
C GLY A 37 4.13 8.10 -4.93
N SER A 38 4.86 7.51 -3.96
CA SER A 38 6.29 7.74 -3.76
C SER A 38 6.95 6.55 -3.06
N MET A 39 8.24 6.39 -3.28
CA MET A 39 9.08 5.43 -2.57
C MET A 39 10.43 6.10 -2.32
N GLY A 40 10.79 6.24 -1.04
CA GLY A 40 12.04 6.85 -0.62
C GLY A 40 13.26 5.94 -0.79
N GLU A 41 14.39 6.39 -0.26
CA GLU A 41 15.65 5.67 -0.29
C GLU A 41 15.79 4.71 0.90
N ASN A 42 16.67 3.72 0.75
CA ASN A 42 16.98 2.73 1.78
C ASN A 42 15.73 2.02 2.34
N CYS A 43 14.75 1.76 1.48
CA CYS A 43 13.53 1.05 1.85
C CYS A 43 13.66 -0.46 1.62
N TYR A 44 12.89 -1.24 2.39
CA TYR A 44 12.75 -2.68 2.27
C TYR A 44 11.27 -3.01 2.07
N PHE A 45 10.94 -3.75 1.02
CA PHE A 45 9.56 -4.12 0.70
C PHE A 45 9.47 -5.63 0.48
N HIS A 46 8.98 -6.35 1.47
CA HIS A 46 8.88 -7.81 1.39
C HIS A 46 7.57 -8.33 0.78
N PRO A 47 6.40 -7.64 0.87
CA PRO A 47 5.14 -8.21 0.39
C PRO A 47 5.22 -8.68 -1.06
N TRP A 48 4.73 -9.90 -1.31
CA TRP A 48 4.74 -10.50 -2.64
C TRP A 48 3.65 -9.94 -3.54
N LYS A 49 2.54 -9.55 -2.94
CA LYS A 49 1.38 -9.03 -3.66
C LYS A 49 1.46 -7.52 -3.82
N MET A 50 1.33 -7.06 -5.06
CA MET A 50 1.21 -5.63 -5.35
C MET A 50 -0.13 -5.11 -4.80
N PRO A 51 -0.14 -3.97 -4.08
CA PRO A 51 -1.38 -3.32 -3.65
C PRO A 51 -2.34 -3.01 -4.79
N GLY A 52 -3.63 -2.92 -4.48
CA GLY A 52 -4.68 -2.61 -5.46
C GLY A 52 -4.50 -1.26 -6.13
N ASP A 53 -4.26 -0.23 -5.30
CA ASP A 53 -4.09 1.17 -5.71
C ASP A 53 -2.71 1.68 -5.29
N PRO A 54 -1.63 1.22 -5.95
CA PRO A 54 -0.26 1.53 -5.53
C PRO A 54 0.06 3.02 -5.62
N GLU A 55 -0.58 3.75 -6.50
CA GLU A 55 -0.45 5.21 -6.64
C GLU A 55 -0.93 6.00 -5.42
N LEU A 56 -1.69 5.39 -4.52
CA LEU A 56 -2.16 5.98 -3.26
C LEU A 56 -1.24 5.68 -2.06
N ILE A 57 -0.09 5.06 -2.30
CA ILE A 57 0.87 4.70 -1.26
C ILE A 57 2.09 5.61 -1.36
N PHE A 58 2.37 6.32 -0.26
CA PHE A 58 3.49 7.25 -0.16
C PHE A 58 4.42 6.77 0.96
N ILE A 59 5.63 6.39 0.59
CA ILE A 59 6.64 5.86 1.49
C ILE A 59 7.86 6.77 1.45
N HIS A 60 8.27 7.24 2.62
CA HIS A 60 9.45 8.08 2.79
C HIS A 60 10.73 7.23 2.94
N ASP A 61 11.78 7.79 3.53
CA ASP A 61 13.08 7.14 3.58
C ASP A 61 13.21 6.15 4.75
N ASN A 62 14.04 5.14 4.54
CA ASN A 62 14.37 4.15 5.57
C ASN A 62 13.15 3.44 6.18
N VAL A 63 12.19 3.07 5.33
CA VAL A 63 10.99 2.32 5.73
C VAL A 63 11.18 0.84 5.44
N LYS A 64 10.90 -0.01 6.42
CA LYS A 64 10.99 -1.48 6.31
C LYS A 64 9.60 -2.09 6.43
N ILE A 65 9.16 -2.76 5.38
CA ILE A 65 7.84 -3.40 5.29
C ILE A 65 8.03 -4.90 5.24
N ALA A 66 7.61 -5.59 6.30
CA ALA A 66 7.78 -7.02 6.47
C ALA A 66 6.79 -7.83 5.62
N SER A 67 6.85 -9.15 5.74
CA SER A 67 6.01 -10.10 4.99
C SER A 67 4.53 -9.87 5.24
N ASP A 68 3.71 -10.12 4.23
CA ASP A 68 2.24 -10.17 4.34
C ASP A 68 1.59 -8.87 4.84
N VAL A 69 2.30 -7.75 4.79
CA VAL A 69 1.71 -6.44 5.03
C VAL A 69 0.74 -6.12 3.89
N THR A 70 -0.48 -5.76 4.24
CA THR A 70 -1.55 -5.48 3.29
C THR A 70 -1.97 -4.02 3.35
N PHE A 71 -1.94 -3.36 2.20
CA PHE A 71 -2.45 -1.99 2.05
C PHE A 71 -3.87 -2.04 1.50
N ILE A 72 -4.79 -1.41 2.22
CA ILE A 72 -6.17 -1.23 1.80
C ILE A 72 -6.39 0.27 1.60
N ASN A 73 -6.63 0.69 0.36
CA ASN A 73 -6.82 2.10 0.02
C ASN A 73 -8.26 2.45 -0.35
N HIS A 74 -9.15 1.46 -0.41
CA HIS A 74 -10.55 1.68 -0.73
C HIS A 74 -11.47 0.78 0.10
N ASP A 75 -12.74 1.17 0.17
CA ASP A 75 -13.80 0.47 0.88
C ASP A 75 -15.04 0.40 0.00
N ILE A 76 -15.67 -0.78 -0.03
CA ILE A 76 -16.88 -1.05 -0.80
C ILE A 76 -18.16 -1.04 0.05
N SER A 77 -18.10 -0.55 1.28
CA SER A 77 -19.27 -0.46 2.18
C SER A 77 -20.40 0.37 1.58
N ASN A 78 -20.08 1.33 0.72
CA ASN A 78 -21.06 2.11 -0.03
C ASN A 78 -22.00 1.22 -0.87
N ALA A 79 -21.50 0.16 -1.49
CA ALA A 79 -22.31 -0.75 -2.30
C ALA A 79 -23.32 -1.51 -1.41
N LEU A 80 -22.87 -2.01 -0.27
CA LEU A 80 -23.71 -2.67 0.72
C LEU A 80 -24.83 -1.74 1.22
N LEU A 81 -24.48 -0.53 1.64
CA LEU A 81 -25.41 0.43 2.22
C LEU A 81 -26.40 0.95 1.17
N ASN A 82 -25.95 1.25 -0.02
CA ASN A 82 -26.82 1.69 -1.10
C ASN A 82 -27.85 0.62 -1.48
N THR A 83 -27.45 -0.65 -1.53
CA THR A 83 -28.36 -1.76 -1.80
C THR A 83 -29.35 -1.94 -0.66
N LYS A 84 -28.88 -1.94 0.60
CA LYS A 84 -29.72 -2.10 1.78
C LYS A 84 -30.80 -1.02 1.89
N TYR A 85 -30.42 0.23 1.68
CA TYR A 85 -31.31 1.40 1.82
C TYR A 85 -31.94 1.87 0.51
N LYS A 86 -31.73 1.14 -0.60
CA LYS A 86 -32.25 1.48 -1.94
C LYS A 86 -31.97 2.95 -2.33
N THR A 87 -30.72 3.36 -2.19
CA THR A 87 -30.24 4.74 -2.39
C THR A 87 -28.92 4.76 -3.16
N ASN A 88 -28.46 5.93 -3.56
CA ASN A 88 -27.15 6.18 -4.14
C ASN A 88 -26.35 7.25 -3.36
N LYS A 89 -26.76 7.53 -2.12
CA LYS A 89 -26.20 8.61 -1.29
C LYS A 89 -24.82 8.27 -0.74
N PHE A 90 -24.53 6.99 -0.47
CA PHE A 90 -23.24 6.55 0.05
C PHE A 90 -22.22 6.53 -1.08
N LYS A 91 -21.14 7.28 -0.92
CA LYS A 91 -20.09 7.39 -1.93
C LYS A 91 -18.99 6.36 -1.71
N TYR A 92 -18.34 5.96 -2.80
CA TYR A 92 -17.15 5.12 -2.74
C TYR A 92 -16.03 5.85 -1.99
N PHE A 93 -15.45 5.17 -1.01
CA PHE A 93 -14.38 5.73 -0.20
C PHE A 93 -13.03 5.20 -0.66
N THR A 94 -12.13 6.10 -0.94
CA THR A 94 -10.74 5.82 -1.24
C THR A 94 -9.85 6.87 -0.59
N ALA A 95 -8.69 6.46 -0.06
CA ALA A 95 -7.77 7.37 0.59
C ALA A 95 -6.33 6.86 0.52
N SER A 96 -5.39 7.81 0.49
CA SER A 96 -3.96 7.52 0.47
C SER A 96 -3.45 7.04 1.83
N THR A 97 -2.38 6.26 1.78
CA THR A 97 -1.58 5.87 2.94
C THR A 97 -0.22 6.55 2.85
N GLU A 98 0.26 7.10 3.96
CA GLU A 98 1.57 7.75 4.03
C GLU A 98 2.38 7.20 5.20
N ILE A 99 3.61 6.75 4.93
CA ILE A 99 4.53 6.21 5.92
C ILE A 99 5.79 7.06 5.92
N PHE A 100 6.06 7.71 7.05
CA PHE A 100 7.18 8.64 7.21
C PHE A 100 8.51 7.92 7.46
N ASP A 101 9.57 8.70 7.69
CA ASP A 101 10.94 8.19 7.80
C ASP A 101 11.16 7.26 9.01
N ASN A 102 12.06 6.30 8.85
CA ASN A 102 12.53 5.44 9.93
C ASN A 102 11.39 4.61 10.57
N VAL A 103 10.58 3.95 9.75
CA VAL A 103 9.44 3.15 10.19
C VAL A 103 9.66 1.67 9.85
N LEU A 104 9.36 0.81 10.81
CA LEU A 104 9.23 -0.64 10.60
C LEU A 104 7.77 -1.06 10.71
N ILE A 105 7.27 -1.72 9.68
CA ILE A 105 5.94 -2.34 9.68
C ILE A 105 6.10 -3.85 9.82
N GLY A 106 5.59 -4.39 10.92
CA GLY A 106 5.68 -5.83 11.24
C GLY A 106 4.81 -6.70 10.35
N THR A 107 5.18 -7.99 10.30
CA THR A 107 4.54 -9.01 9.47
C THR A 107 3.02 -9.09 9.69
N GLY A 108 2.25 -9.21 8.61
CA GLY A 108 0.81 -9.41 8.67
C GLY A 108 0.01 -8.18 9.09
N THR A 109 0.62 -7.01 9.15
CA THR A 109 -0.08 -5.76 9.45
C THR A 109 -1.01 -5.37 8.31
N ILE A 110 -2.24 -4.96 8.64
CA ILE A 110 -3.21 -4.42 7.69
C ILE A 110 -3.29 -2.90 7.89
N ILE A 111 -2.98 -2.14 6.86
CA ILE A 111 -3.04 -0.68 6.86
C ILE A 111 -4.31 -0.24 6.14
N LEU A 112 -5.23 0.39 6.88
CA LEU A 112 -6.53 0.82 6.37
C LEU A 112 -6.43 2.15 5.60
N PRO A 113 -7.45 2.49 4.80
CA PRO A 113 -7.45 3.72 4.00
C PRO A 113 -7.27 4.98 4.85
N GLY A 114 -6.52 5.94 4.34
CA GLY A 114 -6.32 7.25 4.97
C GLY A 114 -5.36 7.26 6.15
N LYS A 115 -4.64 6.18 6.41
CA LYS A 115 -3.71 6.12 7.56
C LYS A 115 -2.37 6.76 7.25
N LYS A 116 -1.87 7.50 8.26
CA LYS A 116 -0.53 8.06 8.28
C LYS A 116 0.24 7.45 9.45
N ILE A 117 1.43 6.94 9.18
CA ILE A 117 2.32 6.38 10.21
C ILE A 117 3.49 7.34 10.37
N GLY A 118 3.56 8.00 11.51
CA GLY A 118 4.57 9.01 11.83
C GLY A 118 6.00 8.44 11.86
N PRO A 119 7.00 9.31 11.85
CA PRO A 119 8.39 8.89 11.79
C PRO A 119 8.86 8.21 13.08
N ASN A 120 9.96 7.46 12.97
CA ASN A 120 10.63 6.79 14.10
C ASN A 120 9.71 5.83 14.86
N CYS A 121 8.97 5.01 14.13
CA CYS A 121 7.91 4.15 14.65
C CYS A 121 8.15 2.68 14.30
N VAL A 122 7.85 1.79 15.25
CA VAL A 122 7.77 0.35 15.02
C VAL A 122 6.35 -0.12 15.22
N VAL A 123 5.76 -0.64 14.15
CA VAL A 123 4.44 -1.25 14.15
C VAL A 123 4.60 -2.75 14.34
N GLY A 124 4.09 -3.29 15.44
CA GLY A 124 4.11 -4.73 15.72
C GLY A 124 3.35 -5.54 14.69
N GLY A 125 3.75 -6.80 14.50
CA GLY A 125 3.10 -7.69 13.54
C GLY A 125 1.66 -8.04 13.92
N GLY A 126 0.83 -8.38 12.90
CA GLY A 126 -0.54 -8.83 13.08
C GLY A 126 -1.54 -7.76 13.51
N ASN A 127 -1.16 -6.49 13.47
CA ASN A 127 -2.06 -5.39 13.84
C ASN A 127 -2.94 -4.95 12.68
N SER A 128 -4.20 -4.65 12.98
CA SER A 128 -5.08 -3.94 12.06
C SER A 128 -5.15 -2.47 12.45
N SER A 129 -5.04 -1.60 11.48
CA SER A 129 -5.20 -0.14 11.53
C SER A 129 -4.62 0.51 12.78
N LEU A 130 -3.40 0.92 12.72
CA LEU A 130 -2.86 1.72 13.79
C LEU A 130 -3.21 3.18 13.56
N GLN A 131 -3.73 3.78 14.61
CA GLN A 131 -3.59 5.21 14.80
C GLN A 131 -2.10 5.49 14.85
N GLY A 132 -1.65 6.48 14.08
CA GLY A 132 -0.23 6.76 13.94
C GLY A 132 0.49 6.81 15.28
N CYS A 133 1.69 6.26 15.30
CA CYS A 133 2.63 6.58 16.37
C CYS A 133 2.87 8.11 16.33
N ALA A 134 2.55 8.72 17.40
CA ALA A 134 2.86 10.14 17.59
C ALA A 134 4.37 10.35 17.72
#